data_0e8acbe48ddee4d7b0428fb458e5a476
#
_entry.id   0e8acbe48ddee4d7b0428fb458e5a476
#
_cell.length_a   1.000
_cell.length_b   1.000
_cell.length_c   1.000
_cell.angle_alpha   90.00
_cell.angle_beta   90.00
_cell.angle_gamma   90.00
#
_symmetry.space_group_name_H-M   'P 1'
#
loop_
_entity.id
_entity.type
_entity.pdbx_description
1 polymer ?
#
loop_
_entity_poly.entity_id
_entity_poly.type
_entity_poly.pdbx_seq_one_letter_code
_entity_poly.pdbx_strand_id
1 'polypeptide(L)'
;MSRVLIISATTGNNLILANKIGDLLDLENEIITLEDFPMPLYTPKVQNSDDSTFQSLCEKFIISDGLIFCAPEYNGGSPPILTNAITWLSVTTDHWSSAFSNKKALIATHSGGAGSRFLSTFRVQLEHMGTIVYPRTIMINKNNEFKLESVKNILTDFMELL
;
A
#
# COMPACT_ATOMS: atom_id res chain seq x y z
N MET A 1 1.61 -20.11 -6.09
CA MET A 1 2.64 -19.06 -6.11
C MET A 1 2.08 -17.86 -5.37
N SER A 2 2.88 -17.25 -4.51
CA SER A 2 2.45 -16.06 -3.79
C SER A 2 2.26 -14.87 -4.76
N ARG A 3 1.22 -14.09 -4.54
CA ARG A 3 0.85 -12.92 -5.34
C ARG A 3 1.01 -11.64 -4.52
N VAL A 4 1.60 -10.62 -5.13
CA VAL A 4 1.83 -9.32 -4.48
C VAL A 4 0.99 -8.25 -5.16
N LEU A 5 0.26 -7.47 -4.36
CA LEU A 5 -0.38 -6.24 -4.81
C LEU A 5 0.49 -5.04 -4.44
N ILE A 6 0.87 -4.26 -5.44
CA ILE A 6 1.62 -3.02 -5.25
C ILE A 6 0.66 -1.86 -5.45
N ILE A 7 0.43 -1.09 -4.39
CA ILE A 7 -0.56 -0.05 -4.33
C ILE A 7 0.14 1.31 -4.32
N SER A 8 0.02 2.07 -5.39
CA SER A 8 0.37 3.49 -5.38
C SER A 8 -0.82 4.32 -4.92
N ALA A 9 -0.63 5.15 -3.89
CA ALA A 9 -1.70 6.03 -3.43
C ALA A 9 -2.05 7.11 -4.47
N THR A 10 -1.05 7.58 -5.22
CA THR A 10 -1.20 8.66 -6.20
C THR A 10 -0.39 8.35 -7.46
N THR A 11 -0.75 8.97 -8.57
CA THR A 11 0.08 9.03 -9.77
C THR A 11 1.39 9.80 -9.52
N GLY A 12 2.30 9.83 -10.48
CA GLY A 12 3.58 10.53 -10.35
C GLY A 12 4.67 9.70 -9.64
N ASN A 13 5.42 10.31 -8.73
CA ASN A 13 6.64 9.70 -8.18
C ASN A 13 6.41 8.38 -7.43
N ASN A 14 5.28 8.22 -6.76
CA ASN A 14 4.98 6.98 -6.06
C ASN A 14 4.52 5.86 -7.01
N LEU A 15 3.86 6.18 -8.11
CA LEU A 15 3.57 5.21 -9.17
C LEU A 15 4.85 4.79 -9.90
N ILE A 16 5.77 5.73 -10.15
CA ILE A 16 7.10 5.41 -10.69
C ILE A 16 7.86 4.49 -9.74
N LEU A 17 7.81 4.76 -8.44
CA LEU A 17 8.41 3.89 -7.42
C LEU A 17 7.77 2.49 -7.41
N ALA A 18 6.44 2.41 -7.48
CA ALA A 18 5.69 1.16 -7.53
C ALA A 18 6.10 0.31 -8.76
N ASN A 19 6.21 0.93 -9.94
CA ASN A 19 6.67 0.24 -11.14
C ASN A 19 8.11 -0.28 -11.00
N LYS A 20 9.04 0.53 -10.47
CA LYS A 20 10.42 0.08 -10.22
C LYS A 20 10.49 -1.08 -9.23
N ILE A 21 9.63 -1.10 -8.23
CA ILE A 21 9.53 -2.20 -7.27
C ILE A 21 8.98 -3.44 -7.98
N GLY A 22 7.93 -3.32 -8.77
CA GLY A 22 7.34 -4.42 -9.53
C GLY A 22 8.32 -5.08 -10.51
N ASP A 23 9.12 -4.27 -11.20
CA ASP A 23 10.17 -4.76 -12.12
C ASP A 23 11.28 -5.56 -11.41
N LEU A 24 11.44 -5.38 -10.09
CA LEU A 24 12.46 -6.05 -9.27
C LEU A 24 11.93 -7.26 -8.51
N LEU A 25 10.61 -7.46 -8.48
CA LEU A 25 9.99 -8.60 -7.81
C LEU A 25 10.01 -9.84 -8.72
N ASP A 26 10.59 -10.92 -8.24
CA ASP A 26 10.56 -12.24 -8.91
C ASP A 26 9.34 -13.06 -8.44
N LEU A 27 8.17 -12.42 -8.42
CA LEU A 27 6.87 -13.00 -8.05
C LEU A 27 5.77 -12.42 -8.93
N GLU A 28 4.66 -13.15 -9.06
CA GLU A 28 3.44 -12.59 -9.66
C GLU A 28 3.03 -11.34 -8.89
N ASN A 29 2.96 -10.21 -9.60
CA ASN A 29 2.57 -8.96 -8.99
C ASN A 29 1.61 -8.16 -9.89
N GLU A 30 0.78 -7.37 -9.25
CA GLU A 30 -0.11 -6.42 -9.89
C GLU A 30 0.12 -5.03 -9.31
N ILE A 31 0.24 -4.03 -10.16
CA ILE A 31 0.42 -2.64 -9.76
C ILE A 31 -0.86 -1.88 -10.02
N ILE A 32 -1.35 -1.18 -9.00
CA ILE A 32 -2.53 -0.31 -9.10
C ILE A 32 -2.22 1.09 -8.60
N THR A 33 -2.98 2.07 -9.06
CA THR A 33 -3.08 3.38 -8.41
C THR A 33 -4.47 3.58 -7.85
N LEU A 34 -4.58 4.12 -6.64
CA LEU A 34 -5.88 4.37 -6.01
C LEU A 34 -6.70 5.44 -6.74
N GLU A 35 -6.07 6.24 -7.59
CA GLU A 35 -6.76 7.22 -8.45
C GLU A 35 -7.64 6.55 -9.52
N ASP A 36 -7.37 5.29 -9.89
CA ASP A 36 -8.21 4.50 -10.79
C ASP A 36 -9.44 3.87 -10.08
N PHE A 37 -9.51 4.03 -8.75
CA PHE A 37 -10.60 3.53 -7.91
C PHE A 37 -11.28 4.69 -7.18
N PRO A 38 -11.97 5.61 -7.89
CA PRO A 38 -12.58 6.77 -7.27
C PRO A 38 -13.72 6.36 -6.35
N MET A 39 -13.53 6.59 -5.05
CA MET A 39 -14.54 6.38 -4.02
C MET A 39 -14.91 7.72 -3.37
N PRO A 40 -16.18 7.97 -3.07
CA PRO A 40 -16.55 9.15 -2.31
C PRO A 40 -15.86 9.13 -0.93
N LEU A 41 -15.73 10.32 -0.33
CA LEU A 41 -15.25 10.39 1.04
C LEU A 41 -16.16 9.56 1.94
N TYR A 42 -15.58 8.59 2.65
CA TYR A 42 -16.34 7.74 3.54
C TYR A 42 -17.01 8.57 4.66
N THR A 43 -18.29 8.37 4.80
CA THR A 43 -19.06 8.84 5.96
C THR A 43 -20.11 7.78 6.30
N PRO A 44 -20.63 7.74 7.55
CA PRO A 44 -21.69 6.79 7.91
C PRO A 44 -22.96 6.89 7.06
N LYS A 45 -23.15 7.98 6.33
CA LYS A 45 -24.27 8.18 5.41
C LYS A 45 -23.98 7.71 3.97
N VAL A 46 -22.72 7.52 3.64
CA VAL A 46 -22.27 7.11 2.30
C VAL A 46 -21.65 5.73 2.44
N GLN A 47 -22.51 4.72 2.38
CA GLN A 47 -22.12 3.32 2.46
C GLN A 47 -22.74 2.63 1.24
N ASN A 48 -22.01 2.63 0.12
CA ASN A 48 -22.41 1.86 -1.05
C ASN A 48 -21.33 0.83 -1.36
N SER A 49 -21.47 -0.34 -0.75
CA SER A 49 -20.59 -1.48 -0.98
C SER A 49 -20.82 -2.19 -2.31
N ASP A 50 -21.89 -1.84 -3.03
CA ASP A 50 -22.27 -2.50 -4.30
C ASP A 50 -21.63 -1.84 -5.52
N ASP A 51 -20.78 -0.81 -5.32
CA ASP A 51 -20.03 -0.19 -6.39
C ASP A 51 -18.99 -1.17 -6.95
N SER A 52 -19.05 -1.41 -8.27
CA SER A 52 -18.18 -2.39 -8.95
C SER A 52 -16.69 -2.03 -8.87
N THR A 53 -16.38 -0.74 -8.83
CA THR A 53 -15.03 -0.23 -8.69
C THR A 53 -14.46 -0.60 -7.32
N PHE A 54 -15.27 -0.40 -6.28
CA PHE A 54 -14.92 -0.78 -4.92
C PHE A 54 -14.78 -2.29 -4.75
N GLN A 55 -15.70 -3.07 -5.31
CA GLN A 55 -15.63 -4.53 -5.28
C GLN A 55 -14.37 -5.06 -5.97
N SER A 56 -14.01 -4.49 -7.11
CA SER A 56 -12.76 -4.82 -7.80
C SER A 56 -11.52 -4.53 -6.94
N LEU A 57 -11.50 -3.40 -6.22
CA LEU A 57 -10.41 -3.10 -5.28
C LEU A 57 -10.35 -4.10 -4.14
N CYS A 58 -11.50 -4.45 -3.53
CA CYS A 58 -11.57 -5.46 -2.47
C CYS A 58 -11.00 -6.80 -2.92
N GLU A 59 -11.40 -7.29 -4.09
CA GLU A 59 -10.92 -8.56 -4.63
C GLU A 59 -9.41 -8.59 -4.78
N LYS A 60 -8.79 -7.52 -5.28
CA LYS A 60 -7.34 -7.41 -5.43
C LYS A 60 -6.61 -7.54 -4.09
N PHE A 61 -7.13 -6.91 -3.03
CA PHE A 61 -6.58 -7.05 -1.69
C PHE A 61 -6.76 -8.46 -1.14
N ILE A 62 -7.93 -9.06 -1.30
CA ILE A 62 -8.25 -10.40 -0.76
C ILE A 62 -7.37 -11.48 -1.36
N ILE A 63 -7.20 -11.49 -2.70
CA ILE A 63 -6.47 -12.54 -3.40
C ILE A 63 -4.95 -12.43 -3.29
N SER A 64 -4.42 -11.32 -2.78
CA SER A 64 -2.98 -11.08 -2.65
C SER A 64 -2.45 -11.60 -1.32
N ASP A 65 -1.28 -12.23 -1.32
CA ASP A 65 -0.58 -12.71 -0.13
C ASP A 65 0.26 -11.61 0.52
N GLY A 66 0.84 -10.75 -0.32
CA GLY A 66 1.66 -9.61 0.07
C GLY A 66 1.11 -8.29 -0.45
N LEU A 67 1.30 -7.22 0.31
CA LEU A 67 0.90 -5.86 -0.01
C LEU A 67 2.13 -4.95 0.03
N ILE A 68 2.35 -4.15 -1.02
CA ILE A 68 3.38 -3.12 -1.02
C ILE A 68 2.70 -1.77 -1.23
N PHE A 69 2.80 -0.88 -0.23
CA PHE A 69 2.20 0.44 -0.29
C PHE A 69 3.24 1.49 -0.66
N CYS A 70 2.99 2.25 -1.72
CA CYS A 70 3.78 3.38 -2.18
C CYS A 70 2.96 4.66 -2.05
N ALA A 71 3.32 5.53 -1.10
CA ALA A 71 2.55 6.76 -0.89
C ALA A 71 3.43 7.94 -0.44
N PRO A 72 3.07 9.18 -0.80
CA PRO A 72 3.76 10.35 -0.29
C PRO A 72 3.36 10.64 1.16
N GLU A 73 4.22 11.38 1.86
CA GLU A 73 3.84 12.02 3.11
C GLU A 73 3.13 13.34 2.85
N TYR A 74 1.88 13.47 3.26
CA TYR A 74 1.12 14.74 3.24
C TYR A 74 0.85 15.19 4.67
N ASN A 75 1.29 16.41 5.00
CA ASN A 75 1.07 17.00 6.33
C ASN A 75 1.51 16.10 7.50
N GLY A 76 2.57 15.34 7.31
CA GLY A 76 3.10 14.43 8.34
C GLY A 76 2.32 13.13 8.51
N GLY A 77 1.51 12.73 7.54
CA GLY A 77 0.71 11.50 7.58
C GLY A 77 0.45 10.92 6.19
N SER A 78 -0.52 10.02 6.14
CA SER A 78 -0.97 9.38 4.90
C SER A 78 -1.74 10.38 4.01
N PRO A 79 -1.66 10.25 2.68
CA PRO A 79 -2.51 11.04 1.79
C PRO A 79 -4.00 10.66 1.98
N PRO A 80 -4.93 11.63 1.84
CA PRO A 80 -6.36 11.39 2.06
C PRO A 80 -6.94 10.22 1.26
N ILE A 81 -6.51 10.06 0.01
CA ILE A 81 -6.96 8.96 -0.85
C ILE A 81 -6.62 7.58 -0.27
N LEU A 82 -5.43 7.42 0.31
CA LEU A 82 -5.02 6.17 0.95
C LEU A 82 -5.83 5.92 2.22
N THR A 83 -5.98 6.94 3.08
CA THR A 83 -6.79 6.82 4.29
C THR A 83 -8.26 6.49 3.96
N ASN A 84 -8.81 7.14 2.93
CA ASN A 84 -10.18 6.88 2.48
C ASN A 84 -10.33 5.43 1.98
N ALA A 85 -9.42 4.96 1.12
CA ALA A 85 -9.45 3.59 0.60
C ALA A 85 -9.37 2.53 1.73
N ILE A 86 -8.44 2.71 2.68
CA ILE A 86 -8.31 1.83 3.84
C ILE A 86 -9.60 1.83 4.67
N THR A 87 -10.22 2.99 4.87
CA THR A 87 -11.49 3.09 5.61
C THR A 87 -12.61 2.34 4.90
N TRP A 88 -12.76 2.54 3.59
CA TRP A 88 -13.74 1.80 2.80
C TRP A 88 -13.53 0.28 2.91
N LEU A 89 -12.30 -0.19 2.72
CA LEU A 89 -11.95 -1.62 2.80
C LEU A 89 -12.19 -2.22 4.18
N SER A 90 -11.96 -1.47 5.27
CA SER A 90 -12.03 -2.00 6.63
C SER A 90 -13.40 -1.83 7.30
N VAL A 91 -14.18 -0.80 6.94
CA VAL A 91 -15.44 -0.48 7.63
C VAL A 91 -16.67 -0.97 6.89
N THR A 92 -16.64 -1.04 5.55
CA THR A 92 -17.83 -1.35 4.76
C THR A 92 -17.90 -2.80 4.25
N THR A 93 -16.88 -3.61 4.51
CA THR A 93 -16.85 -4.99 4.06
C THR A 93 -16.83 -5.97 5.23
N ASP A 94 -17.57 -7.08 5.10
CA ASP A 94 -17.44 -8.22 6.01
C ASP A 94 -16.10 -8.96 5.84
N HIS A 95 -15.32 -8.58 4.83
CA HIS A 95 -14.05 -9.21 4.44
C HIS A 95 -12.80 -8.42 4.82
N TRP A 96 -12.92 -7.40 5.70
CA TRP A 96 -11.76 -6.58 6.11
C TRP A 96 -10.59 -7.44 6.64
N SER A 97 -10.91 -8.52 7.37
CA SER A 97 -9.90 -9.45 7.88
C SER A 97 -9.16 -10.15 6.74
N SER A 98 -9.85 -10.52 5.67
CA SER A 98 -9.22 -11.15 4.50
C SER A 98 -8.37 -10.17 3.69
N ALA A 99 -8.65 -8.87 3.77
CA ALA A 99 -7.86 -7.84 3.09
C ALA A 99 -6.58 -7.46 3.85
N PHE A 100 -6.57 -7.58 5.18
CA PHE A 100 -5.46 -7.08 6.01
C PHE A 100 -4.88 -8.09 7.00
N SER A 101 -5.73 -8.88 7.65
CA SER A 101 -5.28 -9.75 8.75
C SER A 101 -4.33 -10.85 8.24
N ASN A 102 -3.18 -10.97 8.89
CA ASN A 102 -2.10 -11.89 8.55
C ASN A 102 -1.44 -11.67 7.17
N LYS A 103 -1.85 -10.65 6.40
CA LYS A 103 -1.14 -10.24 5.18
C LYS A 103 0.24 -9.71 5.56
N LYS A 104 1.24 -9.93 4.72
CA LYS A 104 2.55 -9.33 4.86
C LYS A 104 2.56 -8.01 4.10
N ALA A 105 3.08 -6.96 4.71
CA ALA A 105 3.14 -5.65 4.05
C ALA A 105 4.52 -5.03 4.10
N LEU A 106 4.91 -4.38 3.00
CA LEU A 106 6.06 -3.50 2.88
C LEU A 106 5.56 -2.08 2.62
N ILE A 107 6.18 -1.10 3.27
CA ILE A 107 5.82 0.32 3.08
C ILE A 107 6.96 1.04 2.38
N ALA A 108 6.60 1.78 1.34
CA ALA A 108 7.51 2.60 0.55
C ALA A 108 6.98 4.02 0.41
N THR A 109 7.86 4.98 0.28
CA THR A 109 7.51 6.38 0.06
C THR A 109 8.48 7.07 -0.88
N HIS A 110 7.93 7.93 -1.75
CA HIS A 110 8.68 9.00 -2.40
C HIS A 110 8.04 10.31 -1.98
N SER A 111 8.75 11.06 -1.13
CA SER A 111 8.24 12.30 -0.53
C SER A 111 9.15 13.47 -0.81
N GLY A 112 8.59 14.67 -0.93
CA GLY A 112 9.36 15.92 -1.04
C GLY A 112 10.10 16.27 0.25
N GLY A 113 9.55 15.88 1.41
CA GLY A 113 10.14 15.96 2.74
C GLY A 113 10.78 14.64 3.18
N ALA A 114 10.89 14.42 4.50
CA ALA A 114 11.53 13.23 5.06
C ALA A 114 10.78 11.93 4.75
N GLY A 115 9.45 11.93 4.77
CA GLY A 115 8.63 10.73 4.56
C GLY A 115 8.52 9.81 5.77
N SER A 116 9.31 10.04 6.81
CA SER A 116 9.40 9.14 7.98
C SER A 116 8.14 9.09 8.83
N ARG A 117 7.40 10.20 8.90
CA ARG A 117 6.14 10.25 9.68
C ARG A 117 5.06 9.39 9.01
N PHE A 118 4.93 9.47 7.69
CA PHE A 118 4.04 8.57 6.95
C PHE A 118 4.41 7.11 7.24
N LEU A 119 5.67 6.73 7.05
CA LEU A 119 6.13 5.35 7.27
C LEU A 119 5.79 4.83 8.67
N SER A 120 5.98 5.66 9.71
CA SER A 120 5.72 5.29 11.10
C SER A 120 4.23 5.20 11.41
N THR A 121 3.44 6.21 11.04
CA THR A 121 2.00 6.25 11.36
C THR A 121 1.21 5.22 10.57
N PHE A 122 1.57 5.01 9.31
CA PHE A 122 0.90 4.02 8.48
C PHE A 122 1.23 2.58 8.91
N ARG A 123 2.46 2.32 9.40
CA ARG A 123 2.81 1.04 10.03
C ARG A 123 1.86 0.72 11.18
N VAL A 124 1.69 1.64 12.12
CA VAL A 124 0.80 1.45 13.28
C VAL A 124 -0.64 1.18 12.83
N GLN A 125 -1.10 1.85 11.77
CA GLN A 125 -2.44 1.62 11.22
C GLN A 125 -2.59 0.21 10.64
N LEU A 126 -1.61 -0.26 9.86
CA LEU A 126 -1.62 -1.62 9.28
C LEU A 126 -1.54 -2.70 10.38
N GLU A 127 -0.67 -2.52 11.36
CA GLU A 127 -0.53 -3.44 12.50
C GLU A 127 -1.81 -3.51 13.32
N HIS A 128 -2.52 -2.38 13.51
CA HIS A 128 -3.84 -2.36 14.16
C HIS A 128 -4.86 -3.25 13.42
N MET A 129 -4.78 -3.34 12.10
CA MET A 129 -5.63 -4.18 11.26
C MET A 129 -5.18 -5.66 11.18
N GLY A 130 -4.14 -6.04 11.94
CA GLY A 130 -3.61 -7.39 11.98
C GLY A 130 -2.63 -7.72 10.85
N THR A 131 -2.13 -6.72 10.15
CA THR A 131 -1.14 -6.90 9.07
C THR A 131 0.26 -7.06 9.67
N ILE A 132 1.04 -8.00 9.14
CA ILE A 132 2.44 -8.22 9.51
C ILE A 132 3.30 -7.28 8.67
N VAL A 133 3.73 -6.18 9.25
CA VAL A 133 4.51 -5.17 8.51
C VAL A 133 6.00 -5.48 8.57
N TYR A 134 6.62 -5.63 7.40
CA TYR A 134 8.07 -5.86 7.29
C TYR A 134 8.87 -4.73 7.96
N PRO A 135 9.90 -5.03 8.77
CA PRO A 135 10.60 -4.02 9.57
C PRO A 135 11.28 -2.91 8.77
N ARG A 136 11.86 -3.26 7.59
CA ARG A 136 12.52 -2.28 6.72
C ARG A 136 11.51 -1.60 5.81
N THR A 137 11.85 -0.39 5.37
CA THR A 137 11.02 0.43 4.48
C THR A 137 11.86 0.94 3.31
N ILE A 138 11.20 1.29 2.21
CA ILE A 138 11.84 1.98 1.08
C ILE A 138 11.47 3.46 1.17
N MET A 139 12.46 4.30 1.44
CA MET A 139 12.26 5.74 1.60
C MET A 139 13.09 6.51 0.59
N ILE A 140 12.43 7.25 -0.29
CA ILE A 140 13.05 8.10 -1.31
C ILE A 140 12.67 9.56 -1.04
N ASN A 141 13.65 10.44 -1.01
CA ASN A 141 13.46 11.89 -0.86
C ASN A 141 14.70 12.64 -1.40
N LYS A 142 14.72 13.96 -1.24
CA LYS A 142 15.83 14.81 -1.73
C LYS A 142 17.21 14.39 -1.22
N ASN A 143 17.30 13.77 -0.05
CA ASN A 143 18.56 13.39 0.61
C ASN A 143 18.82 11.88 0.55
N ASN A 144 17.89 11.11 0.03
CA ASN A 144 17.98 9.65 -0.05
C ASN A 144 17.43 9.15 -1.39
N GLU A 145 18.32 8.95 -2.34
CA GLU A 145 17.97 8.49 -3.68
C GLU A 145 17.65 6.99 -3.71
N PHE A 146 17.05 6.54 -4.81
CA PHE A 146 16.78 5.12 -5.05
C PHE A 146 18.09 4.33 -5.21
N LYS A 147 18.38 3.48 -4.24
CA LYS A 147 19.58 2.62 -4.22
C LYS A 147 19.19 1.19 -4.60
N LEU A 148 19.46 0.81 -5.85
CA LEU A 148 19.05 -0.45 -6.44
C LEU A 148 19.35 -1.68 -5.55
N GLU A 149 20.62 -1.83 -5.12
CA GLU A 149 21.02 -2.99 -4.32
C GLU A 149 20.32 -3.03 -2.95
N SER A 150 20.15 -1.87 -2.31
CA SER A 150 19.42 -1.81 -1.03
C SER A 150 17.95 -2.19 -1.20
N VAL A 151 17.32 -1.74 -2.27
CA VAL A 151 15.91 -2.08 -2.57
C VAL A 151 15.78 -3.56 -2.91
N LYS A 152 16.67 -4.12 -3.76
CA LYS A 152 16.69 -5.55 -4.05
C LYS A 152 16.79 -6.41 -2.79
N ASN A 153 17.71 -6.09 -1.88
CA ASN A 153 17.86 -6.82 -0.63
C ASN A 153 16.58 -6.76 0.24
N ILE A 154 15.95 -5.58 0.32
CA ILE A 154 14.67 -5.43 1.04
C ILE A 154 13.57 -6.29 0.41
N LEU A 155 13.48 -6.32 -0.92
CA LEU A 155 12.47 -7.10 -1.63
C LEU A 155 12.73 -8.60 -1.53
N THR A 156 13.99 -9.05 -1.60
CA THR A 156 14.36 -10.45 -1.40
C THR A 156 13.93 -10.93 -0.02
N ASP A 157 14.32 -10.20 1.04
CA ASP A 157 13.95 -10.55 2.41
C ASP A 157 12.41 -10.50 2.63
N PHE A 158 11.71 -9.57 1.96
CA PHE A 158 10.24 -9.49 2.02
C PHE A 158 9.57 -10.68 1.33
N MET A 159 10.08 -11.09 0.17
CA MET A 159 9.55 -12.25 -0.56
C MET A 159 9.72 -13.56 0.23
N GLU A 160 10.78 -13.71 1.02
CA GLU A 160 10.98 -14.87 1.89
C GLU A 160 9.92 -15.01 3.00
N LEU A 161 9.17 -13.97 3.28
CA LEU A 161 8.05 -14.00 4.24
C LEU A 161 6.72 -14.47 3.64
N LEU A 162 6.59 -14.46 2.31
CA LEU A 162 5.38 -14.79 1.57
C LEU A 162 5.25 -16.28 1.32
#